data_503e50380d20f1ccf1148c49310ee83e
#
_entry.id   503e50380d20f1ccf1148c49310ee83e
#
_cell.length_a   1.000
_cell.length_b   1.000
_cell.length_c   1.000
_cell.angle_alpha   90.00
_cell.angle_beta   90.00
_cell.angle_gamma   90.00
#
_symmetry.space_group_name_H-M   'P 1'
#
loop_
_entity.id
_entity.type
_entity.pdbx_description
1 polymer ?
#
loop_
_entity_poly.entity_id
_entity_poly.type
_entity_poly.pdbx_seq_one_letter_code
_entity_poly.pdbx_strand_id
1 'polypeptide(L)'
;MKRIVILGAGESGAGAAVLAKKEGFDVFVSDMSAIKDKYKKMLDDRGIEWEEGQHTEEKILNADEIIKSPGIPKEAPMVQKLIAKGTHIISEIEFAGRYTNSKMICITGSNGKTTTTSLIYHIFKNAGYDVGLAGNIGNSLALQVAEEPHEYYIIELSSFQLDNMYDFRANIAILLNITPDHLDRYDFKFDNYADSKMRIIQNQTKEDSFIYWNDDPVIKKELEKFDVRAVCYPFSELKENGSIGYIEEGQYTIEKPEPFNMEQEDLSLTGRHNIYNSLAAGIASNISGIKKENIRKSLSDFPGVEHRLEKVCKVAGVQYINDSKATNVDACWYALESMRTPTILIIGGKDKGNDYSAIKDLVKEKCTGIVYLGADNKKLHDNFDSLGIPVRDTHSMKDCVTACAELAKPGDTVLLSPCCASFDLFKNMEDRGEQFKSLVRAL
;
A
#
# COMPACT_ATOMS: atom_id res chain seq x y z
N MET A 1 -16.82 -15.52 -30.02
CA MET A 1 -16.74 -14.69 -28.80
C MET A 1 -15.37 -14.97 -28.21
N LYS A 2 -14.60 -13.93 -27.85
CA LYS A 2 -13.31 -14.12 -27.17
C LYS A 2 -13.57 -14.64 -25.76
N ARG A 3 -12.71 -15.57 -25.31
CA ARG A 3 -12.80 -16.19 -23.99
C ARG A 3 -11.78 -15.56 -23.03
N ILE A 4 -12.28 -15.02 -21.92
CA ILE A 4 -11.46 -14.51 -20.81
C ILE A 4 -11.60 -15.47 -19.63
N VAL A 5 -10.47 -15.93 -19.10
CA VAL A 5 -10.44 -16.69 -17.86
C VAL A 5 -9.79 -15.86 -16.76
N ILE A 6 -10.40 -15.87 -15.60
CA ILE A 6 -9.94 -15.15 -14.42
C ILE A 6 -9.37 -16.15 -13.41
N LEU A 7 -8.12 -15.94 -13.01
CA LEU A 7 -7.46 -16.70 -11.96
C LEU A 7 -7.51 -15.93 -10.65
N GLY A 8 -8.23 -16.50 -9.68
CA GLY A 8 -8.53 -15.91 -8.38
C GLY A 8 -9.84 -15.13 -8.37
N ALA A 9 -10.73 -15.49 -7.46
CA ALA A 9 -12.09 -14.95 -7.32
C ALA A 9 -12.27 -14.02 -6.10
N GLY A 10 -11.20 -13.30 -5.74
CA GLY A 10 -11.28 -12.22 -4.76
C GLY A 10 -11.92 -10.96 -5.36
N GLU A 11 -11.75 -9.81 -4.69
CA GLU A 11 -12.32 -8.51 -5.09
C GLU A 11 -11.98 -8.17 -6.56
N SER A 12 -10.71 -8.19 -6.93
CA SER A 12 -10.26 -7.84 -8.29
C SER A 12 -10.78 -8.84 -9.33
N GLY A 13 -10.73 -10.15 -9.02
CA GLY A 13 -11.15 -11.17 -9.98
C GLY A 13 -12.64 -11.17 -10.23
N ALA A 14 -13.46 -11.07 -9.18
CA ALA A 14 -14.91 -10.99 -9.32
C ALA A 14 -15.33 -9.72 -10.09
N GLY A 15 -14.68 -8.57 -9.79
CA GLY A 15 -14.93 -7.33 -10.53
C GLY A 15 -14.54 -7.41 -12.00
N ALA A 16 -13.37 -8.00 -12.31
CA ALA A 16 -12.95 -8.24 -13.68
C ALA A 16 -13.94 -9.15 -14.45
N ALA A 17 -14.46 -10.16 -13.77
CA ALA A 17 -15.47 -11.06 -14.37
C ALA A 17 -16.78 -10.32 -14.73
N VAL A 18 -17.23 -9.42 -13.86
CA VAL A 18 -18.41 -8.59 -14.10
C VAL A 18 -18.19 -7.67 -15.32
N LEU A 19 -17.06 -6.98 -15.37
CA LEU A 19 -16.74 -6.12 -16.52
C LEU A 19 -16.62 -6.94 -17.81
N ALA A 20 -15.89 -8.03 -17.80
CA ALA A 20 -15.73 -8.89 -18.98
C ALA A 20 -17.10 -9.43 -19.48
N LYS A 21 -17.99 -9.82 -18.58
CA LYS A 21 -19.35 -10.26 -18.94
C LYS A 21 -20.16 -9.15 -19.56
N LYS A 22 -20.09 -7.93 -19.00
CA LYS A 22 -20.74 -6.72 -19.54
C LYS A 22 -20.26 -6.40 -20.95
N GLU A 23 -18.96 -6.54 -21.20
CA GLU A 23 -18.33 -6.31 -22.50
C GLU A 23 -18.52 -7.46 -23.51
N GLY A 24 -19.32 -8.47 -23.15
CA GLY A 24 -19.75 -9.54 -24.07
C GLY A 24 -18.73 -10.66 -24.27
N PHE A 25 -17.80 -10.86 -23.35
CA PHE A 25 -16.86 -11.99 -23.39
C PHE A 25 -17.51 -13.30 -22.90
N ASP A 26 -16.96 -14.42 -23.32
CA ASP A 26 -17.15 -15.72 -22.66
C ASP A 26 -16.23 -15.76 -21.44
N VAL A 27 -16.84 -15.82 -20.23
CA VAL A 27 -16.10 -15.62 -18.96
C VAL A 27 -16.15 -16.88 -18.11
N PHE A 28 -14.99 -17.29 -17.64
CA PHE A 28 -14.84 -18.35 -16.65
C PHE A 28 -13.92 -17.89 -15.51
N VAL A 29 -14.31 -18.17 -14.27
CA VAL A 29 -13.54 -17.82 -13.06
C VAL A 29 -13.06 -19.09 -12.37
N SER A 30 -11.79 -19.18 -12.02
CA SER A 30 -11.20 -20.33 -11.33
C SER A 30 -10.36 -19.91 -10.14
N ASP A 31 -10.62 -20.49 -8.96
CA ASP A 31 -9.88 -20.23 -7.72
C ASP A 31 -9.48 -21.55 -7.05
N MET A 32 -8.21 -21.67 -6.65
CA MET A 32 -7.71 -22.83 -5.89
C MET A 32 -8.25 -22.89 -4.46
N SER A 33 -8.71 -21.76 -3.94
CA SER A 33 -9.29 -21.63 -2.60
C SER A 33 -10.81 -21.57 -2.67
N ALA A 34 -11.47 -21.69 -1.51
CA ALA A 34 -12.90 -21.43 -1.40
C ALA A 34 -13.20 -19.95 -1.69
N ILE A 35 -14.13 -19.69 -2.58
CA ILE A 35 -14.60 -18.36 -2.93
C ILE A 35 -15.55 -17.86 -1.83
N LYS A 36 -15.42 -16.60 -1.41
CA LYS A 36 -16.33 -16.00 -0.43
C LYS A 36 -17.74 -15.88 -0.99
N ASP A 37 -18.76 -16.16 -0.18
CA ASP A 37 -20.17 -16.22 -0.59
C ASP A 37 -20.63 -14.92 -1.32
N LYS A 38 -20.14 -13.75 -0.90
CA LYS A 38 -20.47 -12.49 -1.58
C LYS A 38 -20.03 -12.47 -3.05
N TYR A 39 -18.89 -13.09 -3.37
CA TYR A 39 -18.38 -13.16 -4.75
C TYR A 39 -19.06 -14.27 -5.54
N LYS A 40 -19.34 -15.42 -4.93
CA LYS A 40 -20.17 -16.46 -5.56
C LYS A 40 -21.51 -15.88 -6.01
N LYS A 41 -22.20 -15.20 -5.09
CA LYS A 41 -23.45 -14.52 -5.41
C LYS A 41 -23.30 -13.49 -6.54
N MET A 42 -22.23 -12.70 -6.53
CA MET A 42 -21.97 -11.73 -7.59
C MET A 42 -21.81 -12.37 -8.97
N LEU A 43 -21.14 -13.53 -9.04
CA LEU A 43 -20.94 -14.30 -10.26
C LEU A 43 -22.23 -14.99 -10.71
N ASP A 44 -22.94 -15.65 -9.79
CA ASP A 44 -24.19 -16.38 -10.05
C ASP A 44 -25.30 -15.43 -10.56
N ASP A 45 -25.48 -14.26 -9.92
CA ASP A 45 -26.48 -13.26 -10.31
C ASP A 45 -26.27 -12.75 -11.77
N ARG A 46 -25.06 -12.93 -12.34
CA ARG A 46 -24.71 -12.54 -13.71
C ARG A 46 -24.51 -13.70 -14.67
N GLY A 47 -24.78 -14.93 -14.24
CA GLY A 47 -24.63 -16.15 -15.03
C GLY A 47 -23.19 -16.34 -15.50
N ILE A 48 -22.20 -16.06 -14.62
CA ILE A 48 -20.78 -16.29 -14.88
C ILE A 48 -20.40 -17.64 -14.30
N GLU A 49 -19.86 -18.51 -15.14
CA GLU A 49 -19.39 -19.84 -14.72
C GLU A 49 -18.12 -19.71 -13.85
N TRP A 50 -18.05 -20.46 -12.76
CA TRP A 50 -16.90 -20.47 -11.86
C TRP A 50 -16.63 -21.87 -11.27
N GLU A 51 -15.41 -22.05 -10.75
CA GLU A 51 -15.00 -23.21 -9.96
C GLU A 51 -14.13 -22.76 -8.78
N GLU A 52 -14.11 -23.59 -7.71
CA GLU A 52 -13.28 -23.39 -6.53
C GLU A 52 -12.61 -24.69 -6.08
N GLY A 53 -11.49 -24.55 -5.34
CA GLY A 53 -10.71 -25.68 -4.80
C GLY A 53 -9.92 -26.45 -5.83
N GLN A 54 -9.93 -26.02 -7.07
CA GLN A 54 -9.22 -26.66 -8.19
C GLN A 54 -8.98 -25.69 -9.35
N HIS A 55 -8.17 -26.14 -10.30
CA HIS A 55 -8.02 -25.54 -11.62
C HIS A 55 -8.23 -26.59 -12.70
N THR A 56 -9.36 -26.54 -13.40
CA THR A 56 -9.67 -27.43 -14.52
C THR A 56 -8.93 -26.95 -15.77
N GLU A 57 -7.82 -27.63 -16.13
CA GLU A 57 -6.92 -27.22 -17.19
C GLU A 57 -7.62 -26.99 -18.53
N GLU A 58 -8.52 -27.87 -18.94
CA GLU A 58 -9.24 -27.77 -20.21
C GLU A 58 -10.09 -26.49 -20.30
N LYS A 59 -10.61 -26.02 -19.15
CA LYS A 59 -11.38 -24.78 -19.09
C LYS A 59 -10.52 -23.52 -19.05
N ILE A 60 -9.29 -23.64 -18.57
CA ILE A 60 -8.36 -22.51 -18.43
C ILE A 60 -7.45 -22.35 -19.64
N LEU A 61 -6.88 -23.45 -20.12
CA LEU A 61 -5.92 -23.39 -21.21
C LEU A 61 -6.52 -23.01 -22.58
N ASN A 62 -7.84 -23.01 -22.73
CA ASN A 62 -8.52 -22.54 -23.94
C ASN A 62 -8.82 -21.03 -23.95
N ALA A 63 -8.34 -20.29 -22.95
CA ALA A 63 -8.50 -18.84 -22.89
C ALA A 63 -7.74 -18.11 -24.00
N ASP A 64 -8.35 -17.03 -24.53
CA ASP A 64 -7.67 -16.08 -25.40
C ASP A 64 -6.82 -15.09 -24.59
N GLU A 65 -7.26 -14.75 -23.37
CA GLU A 65 -6.56 -13.89 -22.42
C GLU A 65 -6.88 -14.28 -20.98
N ILE A 66 -5.92 -14.09 -20.09
CA ILE A 66 -6.04 -14.39 -18.66
C ILE A 66 -5.98 -13.10 -17.86
N ILE A 67 -6.93 -12.92 -16.93
CA ILE A 67 -6.81 -11.89 -15.89
C ILE A 67 -6.41 -12.60 -14.59
N LYS A 68 -5.25 -12.22 -14.04
CA LYS A 68 -4.66 -12.88 -12.89
C LYS A 68 -4.69 -11.98 -11.65
N SER A 69 -5.22 -12.51 -10.54
CA SER A 69 -5.10 -11.84 -9.23
C SER A 69 -3.62 -11.64 -8.84
N PRO A 70 -3.26 -10.47 -8.28
CA PRO A 70 -1.86 -10.16 -7.93
C PRO A 70 -1.27 -11.08 -6.86
N GLY A 71 -2.10 -11.67 -6.00
CA GLY A 71 -1.70 -12.64 -4.99
C GLY A 71 -1.17 -13.97 -5.56
N ILE A 72 -1.55 -14.34 -6.78
CA ILE A 72 -1.11 -15.60 -7.42
C ILE A 72 0.32 -15.41 -7.95
N PRO A 73 1.29 -16.20 -7.47
CA PRO A 73 2.69 -16.08 -7.89
C PRO A 73 2.88 -16.52 -9.35
N LYS A 74 3.92 -15.97 -9.98
CA LYS A 74 4.34 -16.34 -11.33
C LYS A 74 4.69 -17.83 -11.42
N GLU A 75 5.22 -18.39 -10.35
CA GLU A 75 5.67 -19.78 -10.22
C GLU A 75 4.51 -20.78 -10.05
N ALA A 76 3.29 -20.31 -9.86
CA ALA A 76 2.14 -21.19 -9.73
C ALA A 76 2.00 -22.11 -10.96
N PRO A 77 1.77 -23.43 -10.78
CA PRO A 77 1.80 -24.41 -11.88
C PRO A 77 0.91 -24.03 -13.06
N MET A 78 -0.30 -23.54 -12.81
CA MET A 78 -1.20 -23.11 -13.87
C MET A 78 -0.68 -21.88 -14.61
N VAL A 79 -0.09 -20.91 -13.89
CA VAL A 79 0.51 -19.72 -14.51
C VAL A 79 1.68 -20.10 -15.41
N GLN A 80 2.53 -21.03 -14.97
CA GLN A 80 3.65 -21.54 -15.78
C GLN A 80 3.17 -22.24 -17.07
N LYS A 81 2.08 -23.03 -16.99
CA LYS A 81 1.48 -23.65 -18.19
C LYS A 81 0.96 -22.61 -19.19
N LEU A 82 0.34 -21.55 -18.70
CA LEU A 82 -0.17 -20.45 -19.53
C LEU A 82 0.97 -19.67 -20.18
N ILE A 83 2.04 -19.37 -19.43
CA ILE A 83 3.25 -18.74 -19.97
C ILE A 83 3.88 -19.62 -21.05
N ALA A 84 4.04 -20.92 -20.81
CA ALA A 84 4.60 -21.86 -21.78
C ALA A 84 3.76 -21.96 -23.06
N LYS A 85 2.45 -21.76 -22.97
CA LYS A 85 1.53 -21.70 -24.10
C LYS A 85 1.58 -20.37 -24.84
N GLY A 86 2.17 -19.31 -24.26
CA GLY A 86 2.17 -17.96 -24.81
C GLY A 86 0.84 -17.22 -24.62
N THR A 87 0.00 -17.64 -23.67
CA THR A 87 -1.26 -16.95 -23.36
C THR A 87 -0.97 -15.62 -22.67
N HIS A 88 -1.61 -14.53 -23.11
CA HIS A 88 -1.44 -13.21 -22.54
C HIS A 88 -2.07 -13.14 -21.14
N ILE A 89 -1.28 -12.76 -20.15
CA ILE A 89 -1.69 -12.67 -18.74
C ILE A 89 -1.60 -11.23 -18.31
N ILE A 90 -2.73 -10.65 -17.90
CA ILE A 90 -2.85 -9.25 -17.50
C ILE A 90 -3.37 -9.10 -16.07
N SER A 91 -3.20 -7.91 -15.49
CA SER A 91 -3.86 -7.52 -14.25
C SER A 91 -5.30 -7.05 -14.49
N GLU A 92 -6.10 -7.03 -13.44
CA GLU A 92 -7.45 -6.44 -13.47
C GLU A 92 -7.40 -4.96 -13.84
N ILE A 93 -6.37 -4.22 -13.36
CA ILE A 93 -6.17 -2.81 -13.67
C ILE A 93 -5.91 -2.58 -15.16
N GLU A 94 -5.04 -3.40 -15.76
CA GLU A 94 -4.79 -3.39 -17.21
C GLU A 94 -6.08 -3.63 -18.00
N PHE A 95 -6.87 -4.61 -17.58
CA PHE A 95 -8.14 -4.93 -18.24
C PHE A 95 -9.13 -3.77 -18.13
N ALA A 96 -9.35 -3.25 -16.92
CA ALA A 96 -10.31 -2.17 -16.66
C ALA A 96 -9.95 -0.89 -17.41
N GLY A 97 -8.66 -0.56 -17.48
CA GLY A 97 -8.18 0.63 -18.17
C GLY A 97 -8.55 0.70 -19.66
N ARG A 98 -8.85 -0.43 -20.30
CA ARG A 98 -9.30 -0.49 -21.70
C ARG A 98 -10.74 -0.01 -21.91
N TYR A 99 -11.53 0.05 -20.86
CA TYR A 99 -12.99 0.31 -20.91
C TYR A 99 -13.40 1.61 -20.24
N THR A 100 -12.45 2.48 -19.98
CA THR A 100 -12.73 3.81 -19.42
C THR A 100 -11.78 4.87 -19.98
N ASN A 101 -12.28 6.10 -20.09
CA ASN A 101 -11.51 7.29 -20.44
C ASN A 101 -11.24 8.19 -19.23
N SER A 102 -11.52 7.70 -18.04
CA SER A 102 -11.30 8.42 -16.79
C SER A 102 -9.83 8.77 -16.58
N LYS A 103 -9.57 9.83 -15.84
CA LYS A 103 -8.21 10.19 -15.46
C LYS A 103 -7.69 9.30 -14.33
N MET A 104 -6.56 8.66 -14.57
CA MET A 104 -5.92 7.70 -13.68
C MET A 104 -4.78 8.37 -12.91
N ILE A 105 -4.93 8.48 -11.59
CA ILE A 105 -3.89 8.94 -10.67
C ILE A 105 -3.39 7.71 -9.93
N CYS A 106 -2.19 7.26 -10.25
CA CYS A 106 -1.64 5.99 -9.82
C CYS A 106 -0.49 6.16 -8.85
N ILE A 107 -0.51 5.45 -7.74
CA ILE A 107 0.45 5.55 -6.67
C ILE A 107 1.15 4.22 -6.44
N THR A 108 2.48 4.20 -6.49
CA THR A 108 3.30 3.06 -6.08
C THR A 108 4.47 3.49 -5.19
N GLY A 109 5.17 2.53 -4.65
CA GLY A 109 6.31 2.68 -3.75
C GLY A 109 6.42 1.46 -2.83
N SER A 110 7.49 1.33 -2.08
CA SER A 110 7.58 0.32 -1.02
C SER A 110 6.67 0.69 0.14
N ASN A 111 6.78 1.92 0.64
CA ASN A 111 6.02 2.45 1.77
C ASN A 111 5.23 3.71 1.37
N GLY A 112 4.21 4.06 2.17
CA GLY A 112 3.43 5.29 2.00
C GLY A 112 2.26 5.22 1.03
N LYS A 113 2.16 4.21 0.17
CA LYS A 113 1.13 4.07 -0.87
C LYS A 113 -0.29 4.35 -0.35
N THR A 114 -0.73 3.59 0.63
CA THR A 114 -2.11 3.68 1.15
C THR A 114 -2.41 5.04 1.74
N THR A 115 -1.47 5.62 2.49
CA THR A 115 -1.63 6.95 3.08
C THR A 115 -1.78 8.01 1.99
N THR A 116 -0.88 8.01 1.01
CA THR A 116 -0.91 8.96 -0.10
C THR A 116 -2.17 8.80 -0.95
N THR A 117 -2.54 7.56 -1.29
CA THR A 117 -3.75 7.26 -2.07
C THR A 117 -5.01 7.73 -1.34
N SER A 118 -5.13 7.42 -0.04
CA SER A 118 -6.28 7.83 0.77
C SER A 118 -6.34 9.35 0.96
N LEU A 119 -5.19 10.00 1.12
CA LEU A 119 -5.11 11.45 1.27
C LEU A 119 -5.52 12.16 -0.04
N ILE A 120 -5.04 11.70 -1.20
CA ILE A 120 -5.46 12.25 -2.51
C ILE A 120 -6.97 12.06 -2.68
N TYR A 121 -7.48 10.86 -2.40
CA TYR A 121 -8.92 10.59 -2.48
C TYR A 121 -9.73 11.52 -1.57
N HIS A 122 -9.27 11.75 -0.34
CA HIS A 122 -9.89 12.70 0.60
C HIS A 122 -9.91 14.13 0.04
N ILE A 123 -8.78 14.60 -0.52
CA ILE A 123 -8.70 15.94 -1.13
C ILE A 123 -9.70 16.08 -2.28
N PHE A 124 -9.76 15.10 -3.18
CA PHE A 124 -10.68 15.11 -4.32
C PHE A 124 -12.14 15.11 -3.89
N LYS A 125 -12.50 14.24 -2.94
CA LYS A 125 -13.88 14.19 -2.39
C LYS A 125 -14.27 15.50 -1.72
N ASN A 126 -13.41 16.09 -0.90
CA ASN A 126 -13.68 17.36 -0.22
C ASN A 126 -13.77 18.53 -1.21
N ALA A 127 -13.08 18.44 -2.33
CA ALA A 127 -13.16 19.42 -3.41
C ALA A 127 -14.39 19.23 -4.33
N GLY A 128 -15.19 18.18 -4.12
CA GLY A 128 -16.43 17.90 -4.86
C GLY A 128 -16.24 17.21 -6.21
N TYR A 129 -15.09 16.55 -6.42
CA TYR A 129 -14.82 15.80 -7.65
C TYR A 129 -15.55 14.44 -7.64
N ASP A 130 -15.97 13.98 -8.82
CA ASP A 130 -16.44 12.61 -9.02
C ASP A 130 -15.23 11.70 -9.12
N VAL A 131 -14.94 10.97 -8.02
CA VAL A 131 -13.70 10.20 -7.86
C VAL A 131 -13.95 8.84 -7.22
N GLY A 132 -13.40 7.78 -7.84
CA GLY A 132 -13.33 6.43 -7.33
C GLY A 132 -11.97 6.11 -6.68
N LEU A 133 -11.99 5.23 -5.69
CA LEU A 133 -10.81 4.67 -5.02
C LEU A 133 -10.65 3.21 -5.41
N ALA A 134 -9.51 2.82 -5.96
CA ALA A 134 -9.33 1.49 -6.52
C ALA A 134 -7.90 0.94 -6.37
N GLY A 135 -7.71 -0.31 -6.77
CA GLY A 135 -6.42 -0.99 -6.82
C GLY A 135 -6.17 -1.91 -5.65
N ASN A 136 -5.03 -1.76 -4.99
CA ASN A 136 -4.67 -2.59 -3.82
C ASN A 136 -5.45 -2.20 -2.55
N ILE A 137 -6.17 -1.09 -2.59
CA ILE A 137 -7.16 -0.63 -1.62
C ILE A 137 -8.41 -0.14 -2.35
N GLY A 138 -9.50 0.05 -1.62
CA GLY A 138 -10.78 0.43 -2.20
C GLY A 138 -11.49 -0.74 -2.86
N ASN A 139 -12.31 -0.45 -3.84
CA ASN A 139 -13.05 -1.44 -4.62
C ASN A 139 -12.31 -1.81 -5.92
N SER A 140 -12.66 -2.95 -6.53
CA SER A 140 -12.16 -3.31 -7.86
C SER A 140 -12.39 -2.18 -8.87
N LEU A 141 -11.33 -1.78 -9.60
CA LEU A 141 -11.45 -0.80 -10.69
C LEU A 141 -12.43 -1.30 -11.77
N ALA A 142 -12.30 -2.58 -12.14
CA ALA A 142 -13.16 -3.19 -13.14
C ALA A 142 -14.63 -3.18 -12.73
N LEU A 143 -14.94 -3.45 -11.45
CA LEU A 143 -16.31 -3.38 -10.96
C LEU A 143 -16.86 -1.97 -11.03
N GLN A 144 -16.08 -0.97 -10.60
CA GLN A 144 -16.50 0.44 -10.67
C GLN A 144 -16.71 0.89 -12.12
N VAL A 145 -15.80 0.57 -13.04
CA VAL A 145 -15.94 0.85 -14.48
C VAL A 145 -17.19 0.18 -15.06
N ALA A 146 -17.53 -1.02 -14.59
CA ALA A 146 -18.72 -1.72 -15.04
C ALA A 146 -20.03 -1.12 -14.54
N GLU A 147 -20.10 -0.72 -13.27
CA GLU A 147 -21.37 -0.43 -12.59
C GLU A 147 -21.53 1.04 -12.17
N GLU A 148 -20.45 1.69 -11.74
CA GLU A 148 -20.45 3.06 -11.22
C GLU A 148 -19.19 3.81 -11.67
N PRO A 149 -19.07 4.17 -12.96
CA PRO A 149 -17.87 4.83 -13.48
C PRO A 149 -17.74 6.25 -12.94
N HIS A 150 -16.50 6.66 -12.67
CA HIS A 150 -16.13 7.99 -12.16
C HIS A 150 -15.28 8.76 -13.17
N GLU A 151 -15.19 10.09 -13.03
CA GLU A 151 -14.33 10.94 -13.86
C GLU A 151 -12.86 10.75 -13.53
N TYR A 152 -12.54 10.49 -12.26
CA TYR A 152 -11.19 10.25 -11.75
C TYR A 152 -11.12 8.94 -10.98
N TYR A 153 -9.99 8.27 -11.08
CA TYR A 153 -9.66 7.16 -10.21
C TYR A 153 -8.31 7.38 -9.51
N ILE A 154 -8.30 7.25 -8.19
CA ILE A 154 -7.09 7.21 -7.39
C ILE A 154 -6.77 5.75 -7.14
N ILE A 155 -5.62 5.28 -7.66
CA ILE A 155 -5.33 3.86 -7.76
C ILE A 155 -4.03 3.53 -7.03
N GLU A 156 -4.13 2.74 -5.97
CA GLU A 156 -2.95 2.16 -5.34
C GLU A 156 -2.45 0.97 -6.17
N LEU A 157 -1.19 0.99 -6.60
CA LEU A 157 -0.58 -0.08 -7.38
C LEU A 157 0.54 -0.79 -6.61
N SER A 158 0.38 -2.09 -6.42
CA SER A 158 1.47 -2.98 -6.01
C SER A 158 2.39 -3.30 -7.18
N SER A 159 3.63 -3.71 -6.90
CA SER A 159 4.55 -4.20 -7.92
C SER A 159 3.97 -5.41 -8.69
N PHE A 160 3.24 -6.29 -7.99
CA PHE A 160 2.60 -7.48 -8.61
C PHE A 160 1.49 -7.13 -9.62
N GLN A 161 0.80 -6.00 -9.46
CA GLN A 161 -0.15 -5.49 -10.44
C GLN A 161 0.60 -4.90 -11.63
N LEU A 162 1.64 -4.09 -11.37
CA LEU A 162 2.48 -3.48 -12.40
C LEU A 162 3.17 -4.51 -13.30
N ASP A 163 3.58 -5.66 -12.77
CA ASP A 163 4.20 -6.76 -13.54
C ASP A 163 3.31 -7.28 -14.69
N ASN A 164 1.98 -7.15 -14.55
CA ASN A 164 1.01 -7.60 -15.54
C ASN A 164 0.21 -6.42 -16.13
N MET A 165 0.85 -5.25 -16.27
CA MET A 165 0.34 -4.06 -16.96
C MET A 165 1.25 -3.76 -18.16
N TYR A 166 0.66 -3.58 -19.34
CA TYR A 166 1.39 -3.45 -20.62
C TYR A 166 1.05 -2.17 -21.36
N ASP A 167 -0.25 -1.91 -21.58
CA ASP A 167 -0.77 -0.78 -22.36
C ASP A 167 -1.41 0.29 -21.44
N PHE A 168 -1.64 -0.02 -20.18
CA PHE A 168 -2.23 0.90 -19.22
C PHE A 168 -1.38 2.17 -19.07
N ARG A 169 -2.04 3.33 -19.08
CA ARG A 169 -1.42 4.66 -18.97
C ARG A 169 -1.91 5.37 -17.72
N ALA A 170 -1.00 5.76 -16.85
CA ALA A 170 -1.26 6.64 -15.73
C ALA A 170 -1.18 8.11 -16.18
N ASN A 171 -2.26 8.89 -16.02
CA ASN A 171 -2.22 10.34 -16.33
C ASN A 171 -1.34 11.10 -15.32
N ILE A 172 -1.40 10.69 -14.04
CA ILE A 172 -0.48 11.12 -12.99
C ILE A 172 0.09 9.86 -12.34
N ALA A 173 1.38 9.64 -12.47
CA ALA A 173 2.11 8.58 -11.80
C ALA A 173 2.84 9.14 -10.59
N ILE A 174 2.78 8.43 -9.46
CA ILE A 174 3.45 8.81 -8.22
C ILE A 174 4.32 7.66 -7.75
N LEU A 175 5.61 7.88 -7.61
CA LEU A 175 6.58 6.94 -7.06
C LEU A 175 7.18 7.50 -5.76
N LEU A 176 6.77 6.90 -4.64
CA LEU A 176 7.10 7.44 -3.31
C LEU A 176 8.51 7.08 -2.85
N ASN A 177 8.89 5.81 -2.97
CA ASN A 177 10.19 5.28 -2.55
C ASN A 177 10.37 3.84 -3.06
N ILE A 178 11.63 3.40 -3.10
CA ILE A 178 11.97 2.01 -3.43
C ILE A 178 12.95 1.48 -2.39
N THR A 179 12.48 0.64 -1.47
CA THR A 179 13.29 -0.06 -0.47
C THR A 179 13.03 -1.56 -0.53
N PRO A 180 13.98 -2.42 -0.11
CA PRO A 180 13.82 -3.87 -0.23
C PRO A 180 12.55 -4.40 0.43
N ASP A 181 11.68 -5.04 -0.36
CA ASP A 181 10.48 -5.73 0.11
C ASP A 181 10.11 -6.81 -0.92
N HIS A 182 9.42 -7.86 -0.48
CA HIS A 182 8.92 -8.93 -1.35
C HIS A 182 9.98 -9.57 -2.28
N LEU A 183 11.26 -9.61 -1.89
CA LEU A 183 12.35 -10.10 -2.74
C LEU A 183 12.20 -11.57 -3.12
N ASP A 184 11.50 -12.36 -2.30
CA ASP A 184 11.10 -13.74 -2.57
C ASP A 184 10.30 -13.90 -3.87
N ARG A 185 9.60 -12.85 -4.30
CA ARG A 185 8.81 -12.80 -5.55
C ARG A 185 9.61 -12.26 -6.76
N TYR A 186 10.85 -11.79 -6.53
CA TYR A 186 11.72 -11.15 -7.53
C TYR A 186 13.09 -11.83 -7.63
N ASP A 187 13.13 -13.17 -7.47
CA ASP A 187 14.37 -13.97 -7.54
C ASP A 187 15.44 -13.50 -6.54
N PHE A 188 15.04 -12.89 -5.44
CA PHE A 188 15.92 -12.23 -4.46
C PHE A 188 16.82 -11.13 -5.08
N LYS A 189 16.40 -10.55 -6.21
CA LYS A 189 17.09 -9.46 -6.89
C LYS A 189 16.34 -8.15 -6.71
N PHE A 190 16.97 -7.23 -6.00
CA PHE A 190 16.37 -5.93 -5.71
C PHE A 190 16.10 -5.09 -6.97
N ASP A 191 16.99 -5.18 -7.98
CA ASP A 191 16.81 -4.47 -9.26
C ASP A 191 15.51 -4.92 -9.96
N ASN A 192 15.15 -6.22 -9.93
CA ASN A 192 13.88 -6.69 -10.50
C ASN A 192 12.65 -6.04 -9.84
N TYR A 193 12.72 -5.84 -8.52
CA TYR A 193 11.66 -5.18 -7.78
C TYR A 193 11.59 -3.68 -8.11
N ALA A 194 12.74 -3.01 -8.25
CA ALA A 194 12.81 -1.61 -8.65
C ALA A 194 12.26 -1.42 -10.07
N ASP A 195 12.70 -2.24 -11.03
CA ASP A 195 12.22 -2.23 -12.42
C ASP A 195 10.69 -2.42 -12.48
N SER A 196 10.14 -3.33 -11.66
CA SER A 196 8.69 -3.54 -11.58
C SER A 196 7.95 -2.24 -11.18
N LYS A 197 8.45 -1.49 -10.20
CA LYS A 197 7.83 -0.22 -9.79
C LYS A 197 7.94 0.87 -10.85
N MET A 198 9.06 0.93 -11.56
CA MET A 198 9.25 1.89 -12.65
C MET A 198 8.26 1.69 -13.81
N ARG A 199 7.63 0.51 -13.94
CA ARG A 199 6.59 0.27 -14.94
C ARG A 199 5.38 1.22 -14.82
N ILE A 200 5.22 1.91 -13.70
CA ILE A 200 4.14 2.91 -13.53
C ILE A 200 4.21 4.04 -14.58
N ILE A 201 5.40 4.33 -15.12
CA ILE A 201 5.62 5.38 -16.12
C ILE A 201 5.71 4.87 -17.56
N GLN A 202 5.67 3.54 -17.78
CA GLN A 202 6.03 2.91 -19.07
C GLN A 202 5.28 3.45 -20.29
N ASN A 203 4.02 3.89 -20.15
CA ASN A 203 3.18 4.37 -21.24
C ASN A 203 2.84 5.86 -21.13
N GLN A 204 3.48 6.57 -20.22
CA GLN A 204 3.28 8.01 -20.10
C GLN A 204 3.81 8.76 -21.32
N THR A 205 3.19 9.90 -21.61
CA THR A 205 3.52 10.82 -22.68
C THR A 205 3.83 12.21 -22.11
N LYS A 206 4.21 13.15 -22.94
CA LYS A 206 4.43 14.56 -22.56
C LYS A 206 3.21 15.28 -21.96
N GLU A 207 2.02 14.68 -22.08
CA GLU A 207 0.77 15.22 -21.52
C GLU A 207 0.52 14.74 -20.09
N ASP A 208 1.31 13.75 -19.63
CA ASP A 208 1.17 13.14 -18.32
C ASP A 208 2.15 13.76 -17.31
N SER A 209 1.93 13.44 -16.05
CA SER A 209 2.74 13.94 -14.94
C SER A 209 3.37 12.80 -14.17
N PHE A 210 4.64 12.97 -13.82
CA PHE A 210 5.36 12.02 -12.98
C PHE A 210 5.86 12.71 -11.71
N ILE A 211 5.35 12.30 -10.56
CA ILE A 211 5.70 12.81 -9.23
C ILE A 211 6.59 11.78 -8.56
N TYR A 212 7.74 12.17 -8.07
CA TYR A 212 8.65 11.25 -7.40
C TYR A 212 9.48 11.91 -6.31
N TRP A 213 9.88 11.09 -5.33
CA TRP A 213 10.75 11.54 -4.25
C TRP A 213 12.20 11.64 -4.73
N ASN A 214 12.71 12.85 -4.80
CA ASN A 214 14.04 13.14 -5.35
C ASN A 214 15.18 12.75 -4.42
N ASP A 215 14.95 12.56 -3.11
CA ASP A 215 15.99 12.15 -2.18
C ASP A 215 16.25 10.63 -2.17
N ASP A 216 15.39 9.83 -2.80
CA ASP A 216 15.56 8.39 -2.88
C ASP A 216 16.68 8.02 -3.88
N PRO A 217 17.80 7.40 -3.41
CA PRO A 217 18.94 7.09 -4.27
C PRO A 217 18.62 6.01 -5.30
N VAL A 218 17.65 5.13 -5.02
CA VAL A 218 17.25 4.07 -5.96
C VAL A 218 16.44 4.68 -7.09
N ILE A 219 15.50 5.57 -6.79
CA ILE A 219 14.74 6.29 -7.83
C ILE A 219 15.69 7.09 -8.72
N LYS A 220 16.66 7.83 -8.15
CA LYS A 220 17.68 8.56 -8.94
C LYS A 220 18.42 7.63 -9.92
N LYS A 221 18.88 6.48 -9.43
CA LYS A 221 19.56 5.47 -10.26
C LYS A 221 18.67 4.91 -11.36
N GLU A 222 17.41 4.61 -11.02
CA GLU A 222 16.46 4.05 -12.00
C GLU A 222 16.10 5.07 -13.10
N LEU A 223 15.95 6.35 -12.77
CA LEU A 223 15.66 7.40 -13.74
C LEU A 223 16.73 7.51 -14.85
N GLU A 224 17.97 7.08 -14.59
CA GLU A 224 19.03 7.03 -15.62
C GLU A 224 18.81 5.93 -16.66
N LYS A 225 18.01 4.89 -16.32
CA LYS A 225 17.75 3.73 -17.18
C LYS A 225 16.49 3.90 -18.05
N PHE A 226 15.54 4.73 -17.63
CA PHE A 226 14.22 4.85 -18.25
C PHE A 226 14.06 6.15 -19.04
N ASP A 227 13.41 6.06 -20.22
CA ASP A 227 13.01 7.23 -21.00
C ASP A 227 11.72 7.85 -20.39
N VAL A 228 11.90 8.85 -19.51
CA VAL A 228 10.80 9.54 -18.86
C VAL A 228 10.23 10.60 -19.78
N ARG A 229 9.06 10.34 -20.35
CA ARG A 229 8.38 11.25 -21.31
C ARG A 229 7.45 12.25 -20.64
N ALA A 230 6.97 11.93 -19.44
CA ALA A 230 6.05 12.77 -18.67
C ALA A 230 6.74 14.05 -18.17
N VAL A 231 5.93 15.04 -17.84
CA VAL A 231 6.41 16.22 -17.09
C VAL A 231 6.74 15.79 -15.66
N CYS A 232 7.98 16.00 -15.26
CA CYS A 232 8.49 15.61 -13.94
C CYS A 232 8.19 16.65 -12.86
N TYR A 233 7.72 16.15 -11.71
CA TYR A 233 7.41 16.93 -10.52
C TYR A 233 8.12 16.30 -9.31
N PRO A 234 9.45 16.51 -9.19
CA PRO A 234 10.23 15.98 -8.07
C PRO A 234 9.92 16.74 -6.77
N PHE A 235 9.83 16.00 -5.67
CA PHE A 235 9.76 16.57 -4.33
C PHE A 235 10.91 16.06 -3.45
N SER A 236 11.31 16.85 -2.47
CA SER A 236 12.40 16.57 -1.52
C SER A 236 11.98 16.94 -0.10
N GLU A 237 12.70 16.44 0.91
CA GLU A 237 12.47 16.87 2.28
C GLU A 237 12.84 18.37 2.46
N LEU A 238 14.01 18.74 1.99
CA LEU A 238 14.49 20.11 1.99
C LEU A 238 14.51 20.64 0.56
N LYS A 239 14.59 21.96 0.42
CA LYS A 239 14.71 22.60 -0.88
C LYS A 239 15.98 22.17 -1.57
N GLU A 240 15.87 21.38 -2.61
CA GLU A 240 16.95 21.00 -3.52
C GLU A 240 16.73 21.59 -4.90
N ASN A 241 17.83 21.72 -5.66
CA ASN A 241 17.75 22.23 -7.03
C ASN A 241 16.87 21.31 -7.91
N GLY A 242 15.81 21.88 -8.45
CA GLY A 242 14.83 21.19 -9.29
C GLY A 242 13.62 20.61 -8.56
N SER A 243 13.62 20.52 -7.22
CA SER A 243 12.44 20.11 -6.46
C SER A 243 11.37 21.20 -6.48
N ILE A 244 10.11 20.77 -6.68
CA ILE A 244 8.96 21.68 -6.75
C ILE A 244 8.06 21.62 -5.51
N GLY A 245 8.31 20.65 -4.65
CA GLY A 245 7.67 20.49 -3.35
C GLY A 245 8.71 20.16 -2.28
N TYR A 246 8.68 20.84 -1.15
CA TYR A 246 9.67 20.68 -0.07
C TYR A 246 9.20 21.33 1.24
N ILE A 247 9.97 21.10 2.31
CA ILE A 247 9.87 21.85 3.57
C ILE A 247 11.06 22.81 3.66
N GLU A 248 10.78 24.08 3.94
CA GLU A 248 11.80 25.11 4.18
C GLU A 248 11.35 25.96 5.38
N GLU A 249 12.17 26.07 6.42
CA GLU A 249 11.91 26.88 7.64
C GLU A 249 10.52 26.58 8.29
N GLY A 250 10.08 25.31 8.31
CA GLY A 250 8.78 24.92 8.84
C GLY A 250 7.60 25.18 7.90
N GLN A 251 7.87 25.66 6.68
CA GLN A 251 6.85 25.86 5.65
C GLN A 251 6.80 24.66 4.70
N TYR A 252 5.63 24.06 4.57
CA TYR A 252 5.30 23.14 3.49
C TYR A 252 5.04 23.96 2.22
N THR A 253 5.83 23.76 1.20
CA THR A 253 5.81 24.57 -0.03
C THR A 253 5.62 23.71 -1.26
N ILE A 254 4.75 24.12 -2.18
CA ILE A 254 4.62 23.63 -3.56
C ILE A 254 4.78 24.83 -4.50
N GLU A 255 5.74 24.75 -5.43
CA GLU A 255 6.05 25.84 -6.35
C GLU A 255 5.24 25.79 -7.65
N LYS A 256 4.84 24.58 -8.10
CA LYS A 256 4.19 24.37 -9.40
C LYS A 256 3.11 23.29 -9.34
N PRO A 257 2.10 23.36 -10.23
CA PRO A 257 1.82 24.43 -11.20
C PRO A 257 1.30 25.71 -10.56
N GLU A 258 0.50 25.63 -9.47
CA GLU A 258 -0.03 26.76 -8.72
C GLU A 258 0.69 26.89 -7.38
N PRO A 259 1.53 27.92 -7.19
CA PRO A 259 2.29 28.05 -5.95
C PRO A 259 1.39 28.20 -4.72
N PHE A 260 1.68 27.46 -3.67
CA PHE A 260 1.10 27.66 -2.34
C PHE A 260 2.03 27.15 -1.22
N ASN A 261 1.81 27.66 -0.02
CA ASN A 261 2.47 27.22 1.20
C ASN A 261 1.48 27.12 2.36
N MET A 262 1.88 26.39 3.39
CA MET A 262 1.19 26.30 4.68
C MET A 262 2.21 25.95 5.76
N GLU A 263 1.87 26.20 7.04
CA GLU A 263 2.70 25.75 8.14
C GLU A 263 2.77 24.23 8.18
N GLN A 264 3.97 23.68 8.35
CA GLN A 264 4.15 22.23 8.50
C GLN A 264 3.36 21.68 9.71
N GLU A 265 3.23 22.46 10.76
CA GLU A 265 2.50 22.12 11.98
C GLU A 265 0.99 21.94 11.75
N ASP A 266 0.44 22.56 10.71
CA ASP A 266 -0.96 22.43 10.32
C ASP A 266 -1.27 21.11 9.58
N LEU A 267 -0.26 20.33 9.20
CA LEU A 267 -0.46 19.02 8.60
C LEU A 267 -1.04 18.04 9.63
N SER A 268 -2.15 17.40 9.30
CA SER A 268 -2.76 16.36 10.15
C SER A 268 -1.87 15.14 10.33
N LEU A 269 -1.10 14.80 9.29
CA LEU A 269 -0.16 13.69 9.28
C LEU A 269 1.20 14.15 9.78
N THR A 270 1.67 13.57 10.88
CA THR A 270 2.94 13.88 11.51
C THR A 270 4.02 12.83 11.20
N GLY A 271 5.28 13.22 11.35
CA GLY A 271 6.43 12.36 11.07
C GLY A 271 6.98 12.55 9.65
N ARG A 272 8.29 12.31 9.51
CA ARG A 272 9.06 12.60 8.29
C ARG A 272 8.47 11.95 7.03
N HIS A 273 8.16 10.65 7.08
CA HIS A 273 7.58 9.94 5.94
C HIS A 273 6.18 10.45 5.54
N ASN A 274 5.42 10.99 6.50
CA ASN A 274 4.10 11.55 6.23
C ASN A 274 4.18 12.93 5.59
N ILE A 275 5.27 13.66 5.80
CA ILE A 275 5.57 14.87 5.04
C ILE A 275 5.72 14.53 3.56
N TYR A 276 6.46 13.47 3.22
CA TYR A 276 6.60 12.99 1.83
C TYR A 276 5.28 12.59 1.22
N ASN A 277 4.45 11.85 1.98
CA ASN A 277 3.12 11.46 1.55
C ASN A 277 2.23 12.69 1.28
N SER A 278 2.32 13.71 2.15
CA SER A 278 1.58 14.98 2.02
C SER A 278 2.08 15.81 0.83
N LEU A 279 3.39 15.87 0.58
CA LEU A 279 3.97 16.54 -0.59
C LEU A 279 3.49 15.90 -1.89
N ALA A 280 3.58 14.58 -2.01
CA ALA A 280 3.12 13.85 -3.18
C ALA A 280 1.61 14.06 -3.42
N ALA A 281 0.79 14.00 -2.36
CA ALA A 281 -0.66 14.21 -2.45
C ALA A 281 -1.03 15.65 -2.81
N GLY A 282 -0.36 16.63 -2.22
CA GLY A 282 -0.58 18.04 -2.51
C GLY A 282 -0.21 18.38 -3.95
N ILE A 283 0.93 17.89 -4.46
CA ILE A 283 1.37 18.08 -5.84
C ILE A 283 0.37 17.47 -6.82
N ALA A 284 -0.04 16.21 -6.60
CA ALA A 284 -1.02 15.54 -7.47
C ALA A 284 -2.35 16.28 -7.54
N SER A 285 -2.83 16.77 -6.40
CA SER A 285 -4.06 17.55 -6.30
C SER A 285 -3.94 18.91 -6.98
N ASN A 286 -2.78 19.56 -6.84
CA ASN A 286 -2.47 20.84 -7.47
C ASN A 286 -2.42 20.71 -9.01
N ILE A 287 -1.74 19.68 -9.54
CA ILE A 287 -1.71 19.37 -10.98
C ILE A 287 -3.12 19.12 -11.51
N SER A 288 -4.00 18.51 -10.71
CA SER A 288 -5.39 18.24 -11.07
C SER A 288 -6.29 19.48 -11.04
N GLY A 289 -5.76 20.67 -10.72
CA GLY A 289 -6.50 21.91 -10.71
C GLY A 289 -7.37 22.13 -9.46
N ILE A 290 -7.15 21.39 -8.39
CA ILE A 290 -7.87 21.59 -7.14
C ILE A 290 -7.37 22.88 -6.48
N LYS A 291 -8.32 23.72 -6.06
CA LYS A 291 -8.01 25.00 -5.42
C LYS A 291 -7.18 24.80 -4.14
N LYS A 292 -6.16 25.63 -3.97
CA LYS A 292 -5.21 25.56 -2.84
C LYS A 292 -5.89 25.59 -1.47
N GLU A 293 -7.02 26.29 -1.34
CA GLU A 293 -7.80 26.34 -0.10
C GLU A 293 -8.35 24.95 0.28
N ASN A 294 -8.84 24.18 -0.71
CA ASN A 294 -9.33 22.82 -0.52
C ASN A 294 -8.17 21.86 -0.20
N ILE A 295 -7.03 22.01 -0.90
CA ILE A 295 -5.84 21.20 -0.63
C ILE A 295 -5.36 21.45 0.80
N ARG A 296 -5.18 22.72 1.21
CA ARG A 296 -4.74 23.10 2.56
C ARG A 296 -5.66 22.54 3.62
N LYS A 297 -6.99 22.76 3.47
CA LYS A 297 -7.98 22.26 4.42
C LYS A 297 -7.89 20.74 4.56
N SER A 298 -7.83 20.01 3.44
CA SER A 298 -7.81 18.55 3.47
C SER A 298 -6.49 17.97 3.99
N LEU A 299 -5.37 18.65 3.79
CA LEU A 299 -4.10 18.29 4.41
C LEU A 299 -4.13 18.48 5.93
N SER A 300 -4.92 19.44 6.44
CA SER A 300 -5.05 19.72 7.88
C SER A 300 -6.10 18.83 8.56
N ASP A 301 -7.14 18.36 7.89
CA ASP A 301 -8.27 17.65 8.49
C ASP A 301 -8.31 16.14 8.15
N PHE A 302 -7.32 15.61 7.42
CA PHE A 302 -7.28 14.20 7.08
C PHE A 302 -7.17 13.31 8.33
N PRO A 303 -8.11 12.37 8.56
CA PRO A 303 -8.16 11.58 9.79
C PRO A 303 -7.07 10.50 9.90
N GLY A 304 -6.23 10.37 8.87
CA GLY A 304 -5.27 9.27 8.77
C GLY A 304 -5.86 8.00 8.16
N VAL A 305 -5.08 6.93 8.20
CA VAL A 305 -5.47 5.61 7.69
C VAL A 305 -5.50 4.63 8.86
N GLU A 306 -6.55 3.84 8.95
CA GLU A 306 -6.69 2.80 9.94
C GLU A 306 -5.50 1.83 9.93
N HIS A 307 -5.06 1.40 11.09
CA HIS A 307 -3.88 0.55 11.30
C HIS A 307 -2.53 1.17 10.87
N ARG A 308 -2.46 2.48 10.64
CA ARG A 308 -1.20 3.18 10.32
C ARG A 308 -1.01 4.39 11.23
N LEU A 309 -0.12 4.24 12.23
CA LEU A 309 0.12 5.21 13.30
C LEU A 309 -1.20 5.74 13.91
N GLU A 310 -2.24 4.90 13.90
CA GLU A 310 -3.58 5.21 14.36
C GLU A 310 -3.57 5.38 15.88
N LYS A 311 -3.88 6.59 16.36
CA LYS A 311 -4.05 6.85 17.79
C LYS A 311 -5.35 6.18 18.26
N VAL A 312 -5.26 5.10 19.01
CA VAL A 312 -6.42 4.30 19.45
C VAL A 312 -7.13 4.95 20.61
N CYS A 313 -6.41 5.13 21.71
CA CYS A 313 -6.92 5.77 22.94
C CYS A 313 -5.77 6.07 23.90
N LYS A 314 -6.10 6.77 24.98
CA LYS A 314 -5.20 7.02 26.11
C LYS A 314 -5.79 6.39 27.36
N VAL A 315 -5.04 5.44 27.98
CA VAL A 315 -5.47 4.74 29.19
C VAL A 315 -4.43 4.95 30.29
N ALA A 316 -4.85 5.33 31.49
CA ALA A 316 -3.98 5.61 32.65
C ALA A 316 -2.77 6.53 32.31
N GLY A 317 -2.96 7.48 31.40
CA GLY A 317 -1.90 8.39 30.98
C GLY A 317 -0.97 7.84 29.88
N VAL A 318 -1.14 6.60 29.43
CA VAL A 318 -0.38 5.94 28.35
C VAL A 318 -1.13 6.09 27.03
N GLN A 319 -0.43 6.54 25.97
CA GLN A 319 -1.00 6.61 24.62
C GLN A 319 -0.80 5.28 23.91
N TYR A 320 -1.85 4.71 23.31
CA TYR A 320 -1.77 3.50 22.49
C TYR A 320 -1.90 3.84 21.02
N ILE A 321 -0.94 3.35 20.21
CA ILE A 321 -0.86 3.61 18.77
C ILE A 321 -0.84 2.28 18.01
N ASN A 322 -1.75 2.14 17.05
CA ASN A 322 -1.87 0.99 16.17
C ASN A 322 -1.20 1.27 14.82
N ASP A 323 -0.09 0.60 14.57
CA ASP A 323 0.62 0.60 13.30
C ASP A 323 0.77 -0.83 12.75
N SER A 324 -0.30 -1.63 12.87
CA SER A 324 -0.31 -3.03 12.45
C SER A 324 0.06 -3.21 10.97
N LYS A 325 -0.08 -2.17 10.15
CA LYS A 325 0.30 -2.14 8.73
C LYS A 325 1.81 -2.06 8.50
N ALA A 326 2.63 -1.81 9.52
CA ALA A 326 4.08 -1.87 9.44
C ALA A 326 4.58 -3.33 9.38
N THR A 327 4.53 -3.92 8.21
CA THR A 327 4.88 -5.34 7.97
C THR A 327 6.31 -5.55 7.46
N ASN A 328 7.15 -4.51 7.52
CA ASN A 328 8.58 -4.53 7.21
C ASN A 328 9.36 -3.62 8.17
N VAL A 329 10.68 -3.76 8.16
CA VAL A 329 11.59 -3.06 9.08
C VAL A 329 11.59 -1.54 8.84
N ASP A 330 11.56 -1.11 7.57
CA ASP A 330 11.56 0.32 7.23
C ASP A 330 10.31 1.03 7.76
N ALA A 331 9.13 0.40 7.64
CA ALA A 331 7.90 0.98 8.17
C ALA A 331 7.99 1.17 9.69
N CYS A 332 8.54 0.19 10.40
CA CYS A 332 8.78 0.30 11.85
C CYS A 332 9.82 1.37 12.19
N TRP A 333 10.87 1.51 11.36
CA TRP A 333 11.86 2.56 11.53
C TRP A 333 11.21 3.95 11.54
N TYR A 334 10.39 4.26 10.55
CA TYR A 334 9.66 5.53 10.49
C TYR A 334 8.65 5.70 11.63
N ALA A 335 7.99 4.62 12.04
CA ALA A 335 7.08 4.66 13.17
C ALA A 335 7.81 5.04 14.46
N LEU A 336 8.95 4.40 14.74
CA LEU A 336 9.80 4.70 15.90
C LEU A 336 10.37 6.12 15.82
N GLU A 337 10.87 6.54 14.65
CA GLU A 337 11.41 7.88 14.45
C GLU A 337 10.39 8.96 14.80
N SER A 338 9.12 8.74 14.48
CA SER A 338 8.02 9.67 14.76
C SER A 338 7.61 9.75 16.23
N MET A 339 8.03 8.82 17.09
CA MET A 339 7.71 8.83 18.53
C MET A 339 8.40 9.98 19.27
N ARG A 340 7.63 10.67 20.11
CA ARG A 340 8.10 11.83 20.89
C ARG A 340 8.16 11.58 22.40
N THR A 341 7.71 10.41 22.85
CA THR A 341 7.67 9.98 24.26
C THR A 341 8.38 8.64 24.41
N PRO A 342 8.81 8.26 25.62
CA PRO A 342 9.31 6.92 25.87
C PRO A 342 8.32 5.87 25.37
N THR A 343 8.81 4.82 24.68
CA THR A 343 7.97 3.91 23.91
C THR A 343 8.12 2.47 24.36
N ILE A 344 6.99 1.78 24.53
CA ILE A 344 6.92 0.32 24.59
C ILE A 344 6.62 -0.18 23.19
N LEU A 345 7.57 -0.88 22.57
CA LEU A 345 7.45 -1.39 21.21
C LEU A 345 6.87 -2.81 21.20
N ILE A 346 5.80 -3.03 20.45
CA ILE A 346 5.31 -4.37 20.09
C ILE A 346 5.86 -4.72 18.72
N ILE A 347 6.67 -5.81 18.66
CA ILE A 347 7.34 -6.28 17.46
C ILE A 347 7.19 -7.79 17.32
N GLY A 348 7.05 -8.31 16.10
CA GLY A 348 6.97 -9.75 15.82
C GLY A 348 5.89 -10.14 14.83
N GLY A 349 5.83 -11.45 14.57
CA GLY A 349 4.99 -12.04 13.54
C GLY A 349 5.81 -12.94 12.61
N LYS A 350 5.26 -13.27 11.43
CA LYS A 350 5.95 -14.12 10.44
C LYS A 350 7.10 -13.34 9.78
N ASP A 351 8.33 -13.64 10.19
CA ASP A 351 9.56 -13.09 9.62
C ASP A 351 9.78 -13.56 8.18
N LYS A 352 10.19 -12.66 7.29
CA LYS A 352 10.46 -12.93 5.87
C LYS A 352 11.95 -12.77 5.53
N GLY A 353 12.84 -12.93 6.50
CA GLY A 353 14.29 -12.69 6.32
C GLY A 353 14.70 -11.27 6.71
N ASN A 354 13.97 -10.63 7.62
CA ASN A 354 14.23 -9.26 8.05
C ASN A 354 15.66 -9.08 8.61
N ASP A 355 16.29 -7.97 8.26
CA ASP A 355 17.47 -7.44 8.93
C ASP A 355 17.05 -6.33 9.91
N TYR A 356 17.13 -6.62 11.21
CA TYR A 356 16.73 -5.67 12.25
C TYR A 356 17.84 -4.66 12.63
N SER A 357 19.02 -4.74 12.02
CA SER A 357 20.13 -3.82 12.32
C SER A 357 19.73 -2.34 12.15
N ALA A 358 18.91 -2.05 11.13
CA ALA A 358 18.46 -0.71 10.79
C ALA A 358 17.65 -0.02 11.89
N ILE A 359 16.95 -0.77 12.76
CA ILE A 359 16.12 -0.17 13.83
C ILE A 359 16.75 -0.24 15.22
N LYS A 360 17.87 -0.96 15.40
CA LYS A 360 18.47 -1.18 16.74
C LYS A 360 18.81 0.11 17.48
N ASP A 361 19.36 1.08 16.80
CA ASP A 361 19.75 2.36 17.41
C ASP A 361 18.51 3.15 17.86
N LEU A 362 17.47 3.20 17.05
CA LEU A 362 16.20 3.86 17.42
C LEU A 362 15.50 3.12 18.56
N VAL A 363 15.52 1.78 18.56
CA VAL A 363 14.98 0.99 19.67
C VAL A 363 15.72 1.32 20.96
N LYS A 364 17.03 1.39 20.94
CA LYS A 364 17.85 1.73 22.10
C LYS A 364 17.62 3.17 22.59
N GLU A 365 17.41 4.11 21.66
CA GLU A 365 17.18 5.51 21.98
C GLU A 365 15.79 5.76 22.56
N LYS A 366 14.74 5.14 21.96
CA LYS A 366 13.33 5.52 22.20
C LYS A 366 12.56 4.53 23.05
N CYS A 367 12.99 3.25 23.10
CA CYS A 367 12.20 2.23 23.77
C CYS A 367 12.62 2.04 25.23
N THR A 368 11.62 2.01 26.11
CA THR A 368 11.75 1.66 27.53
C THR A 368 11.27 0.24 27.82
N GLY A 369 10.69 -0.43 26.84
CA GLY A 369 10.28 -1.83 26.87
C GLY A 369 10.04 -2.37 25.46
N ILE A 370 10.18 -3.67 25.32
CA ILE A 370 9.89 -4.39 24.07
C ILE A 370 8.98 -5.56 24.40
N VAL A 371 7.92 -5.75 23.63
CA VAL A 371 7.02 -6.91 23.74
C VAL A 371 7.05 -7.66 22.42
N TYR A 372 7.56 -8.90 22.44
CA TYR A 372 7.53 -9.77 21.28
C TYR A 372 6.16 -10.40 21.13
N LEU A 373 5.63 -10.40 19.89
CA LEU A 373 4.33 -10.95 19.57
C LEU A 373 4.44 -11.81 18.30
N GLY A 374 4.60 -13.11 18.46
CA GLY A 374 4.74 -14.05 17.34
C GLY A 374 4.64 -15.50 17.79
N ALA A 375 4.45 -16.40 16.84
CA ALA A 375 4.49 -17.85 17.10
C ALA A 375 5.92 -18.33 17.40
N ASP A 376 6.92 -17.69 16.77
CA ASP A 376 8.36 -17.92 17.00
C ASP A 376 9.08 -16.57 17.10
N ASN A 377 9.58 -16.24 18.28
CA ASN A 377 10.25 -14.99 18.57
C ASN A 377 11.78 -15.13 18.70
N LYS A 378 12.33 -16.31 18.39
CA LYS A 378 13.78 -16.60 18.57
C LYS A 378 14.67 -15.55 17.91
N LYS A 379 14.38 -15.16 16.68
CA LYS A 379 15.17 -14.15 15.94
C LYS A 379 15.11 -12.77 16.59
N LEU A 380 14.01 -12.41 17.25
CA LEU A 380 13.88 -11.15 17.98
C LEU A 380 14.77 -11.19 19.25
N HIS A 381 14.76 -12.29 19.99
CA HIS A 381 15.66 -12.51 21.12
C HIS A 381 17.13 -12.36 20.70
N ASP A 382 17.54 -13.02 19.61
CA ASP A 382 18.90 -12.95 19.05
C ASP A 382 19.32 -11.50 18.70
N ASN A 383 18.38 -10.62 18.39
CA ASN A 383 18.65 -9.26 17.94
C ASN A 383 18.52 -8.18 19.03
N PHE A 384 17.59 -8.32 19.98
CA PHE A 384 17.23 -7.24 20.88
C PHE A 384 17.52 -7.48 22.36
N ASP A 385 17.65 -8.72 22.85
CA ASP A 385 17.90 -9.01 24.27
C ASP A 385 19.22 -8.38 24.78
N SER A 386 20.21 -8.28 23.90
CA SER A 386 21.52 -7.66 24.24
C SER A 386 21.47 -6.14 24.43
N LEU A 387 20.34 -5.48 24.12
CA LEU A 387 20.20 -4.03 24.27
C LEU A 387 19.97 -3.58 25.73
N GLY A 388 19.69 -4.53 26.65
CA GLY A 388 19.46 -4.22 28.07
C GLY A 388 18.13 -3.52 28.36
N ILE A 389 17.18 -3.55 27.41
CA ILE A 389 15.83 -3.04 27.55
C ILE A 389 14.93 -4.15 28.11
N PRO A 390 14.00 -3.88 29.05
CA PRO A 390 13.04 -4.87 29.53
C PRO A 390 12.25 -5.52 28.38
N VAL A 391 12.27 -6.86 28.31
CA VAL A 391 11.58 -7.63 27.29
C VAL A 391 10.46 -8.45 27.91
N ARG A 392 9.35 -8.62 27.18
CA ARG A 392 8.30 -9.62 27.43
C ARG A 392 8.09 -10.44 26.17
N ASP A 393 8.04 -11.75 26.31
CA ASP A 393 7.78 -12.69 25.22
C ASP A 393 6.32 -13.16 25.28
N THR A 394 5.56 -12.95 24.19
CA THR A 394 4.12 -13.24 24.14
C THR A 394 3.70 -13.92 22.84
N HIS A 395 2.65 -14.74 22.91
CA HIS A 395 2.13 -15.52 21.80
C HIS A 395 0.63 -15.32 21.58
N SER A 396 0.05 -14.29 22.21
CA SER A 396 -1.32 -13.85 21.95
C SER A 396 -1.43 -12.33 22.11
N MET A 397 -2.40 -11.71 21.41
CA MET A 397 -2.62 -10.27 21.55
C MET A 397 -3.07 -9.88 22.96
N LYS A 398 -3.82 -10.76 23.65
CA LYS A 398 -4.27 -10.51 25.02
C LYS A 398 -3.08 -10.41 25.98
N ASP A 399 -2.16 -11.40 25.94
CA ASP A 399 -0.96 -11.39 26.81
C ASP A 399 -0.05 -10.22 26.45
N CYS A 400 0.07 -9.89 25.16
CA CYS A 400 0.83 -8.76 24.68
C CYS A 400 0.33 -7.43 25.25
N VAL A 401 -0.97 -7.14 25.16
CA VAL A 401 -1.57 -5.91 25.71
C VAL A 401 -1.43 -5.85 27.24
N THR A 402 -1.59 -6.97 27.93
CA THR A 402 -1.36 -7.08 29.38
C THR A 402 0.09 -6.75 29.73
N ALA A 403 1.06 -7.36 29.05
CA ALA A 403 2.49 -7.09 29.25
C ALA A 403 2.86 -5.63 28.96
N CYS A 404 2.26 -5.01 27.94
CA CYS A 404 2.44 -3.59 27.68
C CYS A 404 1.92 -2.70 28.82
N ALA A 405 0.74 -3.01 29.35
CA ALA A 405 0.15 -2.25 30.45
C ALA A 405 0.97 -2.34 31.76
N GLU A 406 1.63 -3.49 31.97
CA GLU A 406 2.54 -3.68 33.12
C GLU A 406 3.87 -2.91 32.99
N LEU A 407 4.39 -2.78 31.77
CA LEU A 407 5.67 -2.10 31.49
C LEU A 407 5.52 -0.58 31.40
N ALA A 408 4.40 -0.10 30.84
CA ALA A 408 4.19 1.31 30.54
C ALA A 408 3.91 2.16 31.78
N LYS A 409 4.40 3.40 31.74
CA LYS A 409 4.16 4.43 32.77
C LYS A 409 3.35 5.58 32.19
N PRO A 410 2.63 6.35 33.04
CA PRO A 410 1.97 7.56 32.56
C PRO A 410 2.94 8.49 31.82
N GLY A 411 2.59 8.88 30.61
CA GLY A 411 3.44 9.65 29.70
C GLY A 411 4.08 8.83 28.58
N ASP A 412 4.09 7.50 28.71
CA ASP A 412 4.65 6.61 27.66
C ASP A 412 3.68 6.42 26.49
N THR A 413 4.23 5.93 25.39
CA THR A 413 3.48 5.42 24.24
C THR A 413 3.66 3.92 24.11
N VAL A 414 2.57 3.17 23.92
CA VAL A 414 2.61 1.78 23.44
C VAL A 414 2.38 1.78 21.95
N LEU A 415 3.36 1.29 21.19
CA LEU A 415 3.37 1.27 19.73
C LEU A 415 3.31 -0.17 19.21
N LEU A 416 2.22 -0.54 18.55
CA LEU A 416 2.15 -1.78 17.75
C LEU A 416 2.75 -1.49 16.37
N SER A 417 4.03 -1.81 16.14
CA SER A 417 4.71 -1.67 14.84
C SER A 417 5.57 -2.91 14.55
N PRO A 418 4.93 -3.98 14.04
CA PRO A 418 5.42 -5.35 14.18
C PRO A 418 6.64 -5.73 13.33
N CYS A 419 7.04 -4.99 12.33
CA CYS A 419 8.05 -5.33 11.30
C CYS A 419 7.75 -6.57 10.45
N CYS A 420 6.76 -7.37 10.82
CA CYS A 420 6.49 -8.69 10.28
C CYS A 420 5.07 -8.83 9.76
N ALA A 421 4.89 -9.75 8.82
CA ALA A 421 3.54 -10.19 8.43
C ALA A 421 2.82 -10.86 9.62
N SER A 422 1.49 -10.87 9.58
CA SER A 422 0.64 -11.29 10.72
C SER A 422 0.16 -12.74 10.66
N PHE A 423 0.45 -13.46 9.58
CA PHE A 423 -0.17 -14.75 9.24
C PHE A 423 0.22 -15.93 10.14
N ASP A 424 1.06 -15.72 11.13
CA ASP A 424 1.43 -16.71 12.14
C ASP A 424 0.39 -16.83 13.27
N LEU A 425 -0.15 -15.70 13.75
CA LEU A 425 -1.13 -15.64 14.84
C LEU A 425 -2.49 -15.07 14.43
N PHE A 426 -2.57 -14.38 13.28
CA PHE A 426 -3.75 -13.63 12.85
C PHE A 426 -4.12 -13.95 11.40
N LYS A 427 -5.38 -13.69 11.03
CA LYS A 427 -5.86 -13.87 9.66
C LYS A 427 -5.17 -12.95 8.65
N ASN A 428 -4.94 -11.72 9.07
CA ASN A 428 -4.30 -10.65 8.30
C ASN A 428 -3.87 -9.52 9.25
N MET A 429 -3.29 -8.45 8.73
CA MET A 429 -2.81 -7.32 9.54
C MET A 429 -3.99 -6.49 10.11
N GLU A 430 -5.13 -6.46 9.45
CA GLU A 430 -6.36 -5.81 9.93
C GLU A 430 -6.87 -6.53 11.19
N ASP A 431 -6.96 -7.86 11.16
CA ASP A 431 -7.36 -8.66 12.32
C ASP A 431 -6.42 -8.44 13.52
N ARG A 432 -5.10 -8.37 13.28
CA ARG A 432 -4.11 -8.02 14.31
C ARG A 432 -4.38 -6.64 14.91
N GLY A 433 -4.62 -5.65 14.06
CA GLY A 433 -4.90 -4.28 14.49
C GLY A 433 -6.22 -4.14 15.22
N GLU A 434 -7.29 -4.82 14.78
CA GLU A 434 -8.60 -4.81 15.44
C GLU A 434 -8.56 -5.47 16.82
N GLN A 435 -7.87 -6.61 16.95
CA GLN A 435 -7.69 -7.26 18.24
C GLN A 435 -6.93 -6.35 19.22
N PHE A 436 -5.87 -5.67 18.74
CA PHE A 436 -5.14 -4.67 19.54
C PHE A 436 -6.06 -3.55 20.01
N LYS A 437 -6.79 -2.90 19.09
CA LYS A 437 -7.73 -1.81 19.41
C LYS A 437 -8.78 -2.22 20.43
N SER A 438 -9.37 -3.40 20.21
CA SER A 438 -10.43 -3.92 21.09
C SER A 438 -9.92 -4.18 22.52
N LEU A 439 -8.76 -4.81 22.66
CA LEU A 439 -8.17 -5.13 23.96
C LEU A 439 -7.69 -3.88 24.70
N VAL A 440 -7.08 -2.95 24.00
CA VAL A 440 -6.61 -1.68 24.60
C VAL A 440 -7.78 -0.81 25.09
N ARG A 441 -8.90 -0.79 24.37
CA ARG A 441 -10.12 -0.09 24.82
C ARG A 441 -10.81 -0.75 26.01
N ALA A 442 -10.47 -2.01 26.29
CA ALA A 442 -11.00 -2.76 27.42
C ALA A 442 -10.12 -2.69 28.68
N LEU A 443 -8.93 -2.04 28.63
CA LEU A 443 -8.07 -1.75 29.78
C LEU A 443 -8.72 -0.70 30.69
#